data_2335cdbdf6401e0c8c6d9e54237b2686
#
_entry.id   2335cdbdf6401e0c8c6d9e54237b2686
#
_cell.length_a   1.000
_cell.length_b   1.000
_cell.length_c   1.000
_cell.angle_alpha   90.00
_cell.angle_beta   90.00
_cell.angle_gamma   90.00
#
_symmetry.space_group_name_H-M   'P 1'
#
loop_
_entity.id
_entity.type
_entity.pdbx_description
1 polymer ?
#
loop_
_entity_poly.entity_id
_entity_poly.type
_entity_poly.pdbx_seq_one_letter_code
_entity_poly.pdbx_strand_id
1 'polypeptide(L)'
;LAVLAGLQPSGVICEIMADDGTMARGEELELFSKKHNLKIIAISELINYLSKKRSLVKKIETINLPTKSGIFELHLYEGIFDNQTHLALTKGDFLSSDSVMVRVHSECLTGDIFHSLRCDCGNQLDTAIDMINNNNSGIIVYLRQEGRGIGLKHKIKAYKLQEKGLDTVQANKELGFEPDLRDYGIGAQILKDLGVSKLTVLTNNPKKLVALEGHGLEITSRIPIIIEPNEENKNYLNTKKVKLGHILDS
;
A
#
# COMPACT_ATOMS: atom_id res chain seq x y z
N LEU A 1 3.18 -23.30 -8.45
CA LEU A 1 2.50 -24.26 -7.55
C LEU A 1 3.28 -25.56 -7.46
N ALA A 2 3.63 -26.24 -8.56
CA ALA A 2 4.35 -27.52 -8.55
C ALA A 2 5.62 -27.45 -7.69
N VAL A 3 6.49 -26.45 -7.91
CA VAL A 3 7.70 -26.26 -7.11
C VAL A 3 7.41 -26.02 -5.63
N LEU A 4 6.36 -25.26 -5.30
CA LEU A 4 5.94 -25.03 -3.91
C LEU A 4 5.42 -26.29 -3.23
N ALA A 5 4.90 -27.22 -4.02
CA ALA A 5 4.46 -28.54 -3.56
C ALA A 5 5.59 -29.59 -3.53
N GLY A 6 6.84 -29.19 -3.84
CA GLY A 6 7.99 -30.12 -3.89
C GLY A 6 8.02 -31.01 -5.13
N LEU A 7 7.27 -30.65 -6.18
CA LEU A 7 7.17 -31.41 -7.43
C LEU A 7 8.03 -30.80 -8.52
N GLN A 8 8.18 -31.51 -9.65
CA GLN A 8 8.84 -31.02 -10.85
C GLN A 8 8.14 -29.74 -11.36
N PRO A 9 8.91 -28.73 -11.91
CA PRO A 9 8.38 -27.43 -12.32
C PRO A 9 7.58 -27.49 -13.63
N SER A 10 6.61 -28.38 -13.71
CA SER A 10 5.74 -28.56 -14.86
C SER A 10 4.30 -28.82 -14.43
N GLY A 11 3.33 -28.48 -15.27
CA GLY A 11 1.92 -28.72 -15.03
C GLY A 11 1.09 -28.49 -16.28
N VAL A 12 -0.01 -29.21 -16.38
CA VAL A 12 -1.03 -28.98 -17.42
C VAL A 12 -2.10 -28.09 -16.81
N ILE A 13 -2.50 -27.06 -17.52
CA ILE A 13 -3.58 -26.15 -17.15
C ILE A 13 -4.70 -26.23 -18.17
N CYS A 14 -5.94 -26.10 -17.69
CA CYS A 14 -7.14 -26.07 -18.51
C CYS A 14 -8.18 -25.18 -17.82
N GLU A 15 -8.86 -24.37 -18.59
CA GLU A 15 -9.98 -23.56 -18.13
C GLU A 15 -11.18 -24.45 -17.82
N ILE A 16 -11.98 -24.07 -16.83
CA ILE A 16 -13.24 -24.72 -16.46
C ILE A 16 -14.38 -23.91 -17.09
N MET A 17 -15.14 -24.57 -17.98
CA MET A 17 -16.32 -23.97 -18.59
C MET A 17 -17.56 -24.23 -17.73
N ALA A 18 -18.45 -23.25 -17.67
CA ALA A 18 -19.80 -23.38 -17.15
C ALA A 18 -20.71 -24.10 -18.15
N ASP A 19 -21.89 -24.55 -17.70
CA ASP A 19 -22.83 -25.30 -18.54
C ASP A 19 -23.36 -24.51 -19.74
N ASP A 20 -23.32 -23.18 -19.66
CA ASP A 20 -23.71 -22.24 -20.74
C ASP A 20 -22.59 -21.99 -21.78
N GLY A 21 -21.41 -22.59 -21.58
CA GLY A 21 -20.23 -22.43 -22.46
C GLY A 21 -19.35 -21.22 -22.13
N THR A 22 -19.68 -20.44 -21.11
CA THR A 22 -18.81 -19.36 -20.60
C THR A 22 -17.75 -19.94 -19.67
N MET A 23 -16.74 -19.11 -19.31
CA MET A 23 -15.74 -19.50 -18.32
C MET A 23 -16.33 -19.45 -16.91
N ALA A 24 -16.30 -20.59 -16.19
CA ALA A 24 -16.79 -20.68 -14.82
C ALA A 24 -16.05 -19.71 -13.88
N ARG A 25 -16.78 -19.02 -12.98
CA ARG A 25 -16.25 -18.04 -12.05
C ARG A 25 -16.95 -18.11 -10.69
N GLY A 26 -16.29 -17.59 -9.66
CA GLY A 26 -16.87 -17.46 -8.32
C GLY A 26 -17.53 -18.74 -7.82
N GLU A 27 -18.84 -18.70 -7.56
CA GLU A 27 -19.62 -19.82 -7.02
C GLU A 27 -19.63 -21.06 -7.92
N GLU A 28 -19.56 -20.91 -9.23
CA GLU A 28 -19.51 -22.05 -10.17
C GLU A 28 -18.24 -22.86 -9.99
N LEU A 29 -17.10 -22.19 -9.77
CA LEU A 29 -15.82 -22.86 -9.46
C LEU A 29 -15.87 -23.56 -8.10
N GLU A 30 -16.52 -22.98 -7.10
CA GLU A 30 -16.70 -23.62 -5.80
C GLU A 30 -17.57 -24.88 -5.89
N LEU A 31 -18.66 -24.82 -6.65
CA LEU A 31 -19.52 -25.99 -6.91
C LEU A 31 -18.78 -27.08 -7.68
N PHE A 32 -18.01 -26.71 -8.70
CA PHE A 32 -17.17 -27.63 -9.46
C PHE A 32 -16.11 -28.29 -8.57
N SER A 33 -15.43 -27.53 -7.76
CA SER A 33 -14.45 -28.03 -6.77
C SER A 33 -15.07 -29.07 -5.83
N LYS A 34 -16.25 -28.79 -5.26
CA LYS A 34 -16.98 -29.71 -4.38
C LYS A 34 -17.43 -30.96 -5.11
N LYS A 35 -18.03 -30.81 -6.31
CA LYS A 35 -18.53 -31.92 -7.13
C LYS A 35 -17.44 -32.90 -7.51
N HIS A 36 -16.24 -32.42 -7.79
CA HIS A 36 -15.11 -33.25 -8.25
C HIS A 36 -14.05 -33.48 -7.17
N ASN A 37 -14.31 -33.10 -5.93
CA ASN A 37 -13.37 -33.20 -4.79
C ASN A 37 -11.98 -32.61 -5.12
N LEU A 38 -11.95 -31.45 -5.77
CA LEU A 38 -10.73 -30.75 -6.12
C LEU A 38 -10.39 -29.70 -5.08
N LYS A 39 -9.11 -29.43 -4.90
CA LYS A 39 -8.65 -28.29 -4.07
C LYS A 39 -8.79 -27.00 -4.87
N ILE A 40 -9.26 -25.95 -4.22
CA ILE A 40 -9.34 -24.61 -4.78
C ILE A 40 -8.52 -23.66 -3.93
N ILE A 41 -7.78 -22.76 -4.58
CA ILE A 41 -7.05 -21.68 -3.93
C ILE A 41 -7.24 -20.40 -4.73
N ALA A 42 -7.27 -19.27 -4.05
CA ALA A 42 -7.26 -17.97 -4.71
C ALA A 42 -5.82 -17.52 -5.03
N ILE A 43 -5.64 -16.82 -6.14
CA ILE A 43 -4.33 -16.21 -6.49
C ILE A 43 -3.87 -15.25 -5.39
N SER A 44 -4.77 -14.52 -4.76
CA SER A 44 -4.49 -13.62 -3.63
C SER A 44 -3.90 -14.37 -2.42
N GLU A 45 -4.39 -15.58 -2.13
CA GLU A 45 -3.85 -16.44 -1.05
C GLU A 45 -2.43 -16.91 -1.38
N LEU A 46 -2.19 -17.26 -2.65
CA LEU A 46 -0.86 -17.64 -3.13
C LEU A 46 0.13 -16.48 -3.03
N ILE A 47 -0.29 -15.26 -3.42
CA ILE A 47 0.50 -14.05 -3.27
C ILE A 47 0.85 -13.82 -1.80
N ASN A 48 -0.14 -13.87 -0.90
CA ASN A 48 0.08 -13.73 0.54
C ASN A 48 1.03 -14.78 1.11
N TYR A 49 0.92 -16.03 0.66
CA TYR A 49 1.82 -17.10 1.07
C TYR A 49 3.26 -16.84 0.61
N LEU A 50 3.44 -16.42 -0.63
CA LEU A 50 4.75 -16.12 -1.20
C LEU A 50 5.39 -14.90 -0.56
N SER A 51 4.62 -13.84 -0.32
CA SER A 51 5.11 -12.61 0.29
C SER A 51 5.64 -12.79 1.71
N LYS A 52 5.15 -13.82 2.43
CA LYS A 52 5.68 -14.20 3.75
C LYS A 52 6.99 -15.01 3.66
N LYS A 53 7.23 -15.71 2.57
CA LYS A 53 8.36 -16.65 2.41
C LYS A 53 9.51 -16.11 1.56
N ARG A 54 9.24 -15.14 0.69
CA ARG A 54 10.23 -14.58 -0.24
C ARG A 54 10.14 -13.06 -0.24
N SER A 55 11.27 -12.39 -0.38
CA SER A 55 11.25 -10.97 -0.71
C SER A 55 10.61 -10.79 -2.08
N LEU A 56 9.65 -9.87 -2.18
CA LEU A 56 9.03 -9.44 -3.45
C LEU A 56 9.62 -8.11 -3.94
N VAL A 57 10.63 -7.61 -3.24
CA VAL A 57 11.34 -6.38 -3.56
C VAL A 57 12.85 -6.64 -3.62
N LYS A 58 13.50 -5.92 -4.49
CA LYS A 58 14.96 -5.91 -4.65
C LYS A 58 15.46 -4.49 -4.49
N LYS A 59 16.42 -4.27 -3.57
CA LYS A 59 17.14 -3.01 -3.48
C LYS A 59 18.04 -2.86 -4.70
N ILE A 60 17.92 -1.75 -5.40
CA ILE A 60 18.65 -1.48 -6.65
C ILE A 60 19.84 -0.57 -6.36
N GLU A 61 19.61 0.55 -5.65
CA GLU A 61 20.63 1.55 -5.42
C GLU A 61 20.36 2.32 -4.12
N THR A 62 21.40 2.94 -3.58
CA THR A 62 21.32 3.83 -2.42
C THR A 62 22.17 5.07 -2.67
N ILE A 63 21.60 6.24 -2.43
CA ILE A 63 22.28 7.54 -2.58
C ILE A 63 22.00 8.47 -1.42
N ASN A 64 22.86 9.44 -1.18
CA ASN A 64 22.58 10.57 -0.32
C ASN A 64 21.69 11.57 -1.07
N LEU A 65 20.58 11.96 -0.44
CA LEU A 65 19.62 12.91 -0.97
C LEU A 65 19.53 14.15 -0.06
N PRO A 66 20.18 15.28 -0.42
CA PRO A 66 19.97 16.55 0.23
C PRO A 66 18.55 17.06 -0.07
N THR A 67 17.79 17.40 0.96
CA THR A 67 16.43 17.96 0.85
C THR A 67 16.34 19.29 1.63
N LYS A 68 15.23 20.01 1.47
CA LYS A 68 14.95 21.23 2.27
C LYS A 68 14.88 20.93 3.78
N SER A 69 14.40 19.73 4.14
CA SER A 69 14.26 19.29 5.54
C SER A 69 15.50 18.56 6.07
N GLY A 70 16.60 18.46 5.30
CA GLY A 70 17.84 17.82 5.71
C GLY A 70 18.33 16.76 4.75
N ILE A 71 19.40 16.05 5.15
CA ILE A 71 20.00 14.97 4.34
C ILE A 71 19.37 13.65 4.76
N PHE A 72 18.93 12.88 3.77
CA PHE A 72 18.43 11.51 3.89
C PHE A 72 19.27 10.57 3.03
N GLU A 73 19.30 9.30 3.36
CA GLU A 73 19.65 8.26 2.39
C GLU A 73 18.39 7.85 1.63
N LEU A 74 18.47 7.83 0.31
CA LEU A 74 17.40 7.36 -0.57
C LEU A 74 17.77 5.96 -1.08
N HIS A 75 16.90 5.00 -0.80
CA HIS A 75 17.01 3.64 -1.31
C HIS A 75 15.96 3.43 -2.40
N LEU A 76 16.42 3.00 -3.58
CA LEU A 76 15.54 2.60 -4.68
C LEU A 76 15.28 1.10 -4.59
N TYR A 77 14.01 0.72 -4.58
CA TYR A 77 13.54 -0.65 -4.64
C TYR A 77 12.73 -0.90 -5.90
N GLU A 78 12.80 -2.12 -6.39
CA GLU A 78 11.99 -2.61 -7.51
C GLU A 78 11.19 -3.83 -7.09
N GLY A 79 9.92 -3.87 -7.47
CA GLY A 79 9.05 -5.04 -7.29
C GLY A 79 9.47 -6.15 -8.26
N ILE A 80 9.62 -7.37 -7.76
CA ILE A 80 10.12 -8.51 -8.57
C ILE A 80 9.09 -8.95 -9.64
N PHE A 81 7.79 -8.71 -9.42
CA PHE A 81 6.74 -9.20 -10.32
C PHE A 81 6.18 -8.14 -11.26
N ASP A 82 6.19 -6.89 -10.84
CA ASP A 82 5.53 -5.80 -11.57
C ASP A 82 6.52 -4.76 -12.10
N ASN A 83 7.83 -4.89 -11.75
CA ASN A 83 8.90 -3.95 -12.05
C ASN A 83 8.58 -2.51 -11.61
N GLN A 84 7.64 -2.34 -10.69
CA GLN A 84 7.36 -1.02 -10.13
C GLN A 84 8.46 -0.61 -9.17
N THR A 85 8.86 0.65 -9.27
CA THR A 85 9.87 1.20 -8.37
C THR A 85 9.21 1.82 -7.14
N HIS A 86 9.80 1.60 -5.97
CA HIS A 86 9.41 2.21 -4.69
C HIS A 86 10.63 2.86 -4.06
N LEU A 87 10.42 3.78 -3.14
CA LEU A 87 11.50 4.51 -2.50
C LEU A 87 11.41 4.35 -0.98
N ALA A 88 12.57 4.33 -0.33
CA ALA A 88 12.66 4.52 1.10
C ALA A 88 13.68 5.63 1.40
N LEU A 89 13.27 6.62 2.19
CA LEU A 89 14.17 7.64 2.73
C LEU A 89 14.47 7.27 4.18
N THR A 90 15.74 7.11 4.51
CA THR A 90 16.18 6.82 5.87
C THR A 90 16.98 7.98 6.42
N LYS A 91 16.91 8.17 7.74
CA LYS A 91 17.68 9.19 8.46
C LYS A 91 18.26 8.62 9.74
N GLY A 92 19.51 8.97 10.00
CA GLY A 92 20.21 8.63 11.23
C GLY A 92 20.42 7.14 11.47
N ASP A 93 20.87 6.78 12.64
CA ASP A 93 21.01 5.39 13.07
C ASP A 93 19.69 4.89 13.66
N PHE A 94 18.74 4.58 12.76
CA PHE A 94 17.40 4.16 13.16
C PHE A 94 17.37 2.74 13.76
N LEU A 95 18.40 1.91 13.51
CA LEU A 95 18.47 0.56 14.06
C LEU A 95 18.90 0.52 15.51
N SER A 96 19.49 1.58 16.04
CA SER A 96 19.85 1.68 17.47
C SER A 96 18.64 1.95 18.37
N SER A 97 17.50 2.29 17.81
CA SER A 97 16.25 2.58 18.54
C SER A 97 15.47 1.31 18.85
N ASP A 98 14.85 1.22 20.03
CA ASP A 98 13.95 0.12 20.39
C ASP A 98 12.73 0.02 19.44
N SER A 99 12.35 1.13 18.83
CA SER A 99 11.25 1.24 17.88
C SER A 99 11.53 2.35 16.86
N VAL A 100 11.44 2.02 15.59
CA VAL A 100 11.75 2.95 14.49
C VAL A 100 10.52 3.78 14.11
N MET A 101 10.68 5.10 14.05
CA MET A 101 9.63 5.99 13.54
C MET A 101 9.48 5.80 12.02
N VAL A 102 8.29 5.39 11.58
CA VAL A 102 8.06 5.01 10.18
C VAL A 102 6.80 5.66 9.61
N ARG A 103 6.92 6.24 8.43
CA ARG A 103 5.80 6.59 7.56
C ARG A 103 5.78 5.69 6.33
N VAL A 104 4.70 4.93 6.15
CA VAL A 104 4.39 4.30 4.85
C VAL A 104 3.44 5.23 4.10
N HIS A 105 3.95 5.90 3.07
CA HIS A 105 3.21 6.85 2.25
C HIS A 105 2.90 6.24 0.89
N SER A 106 1.63 6.30 0.46
CA SER A 106 1.25 5.92 -0.91
C SER A 106 1.22 7.17 -1.78
N GLU A 107 1.88 7.11 -2.93
CA GLU A 107 1.99 8.19 -3.90
C GLU A 107 0.65 8.92 -4.16
N CYS A 108 0.72 10.22 -4.22
CA CYS A 108 -0.35 11.09 -4.64
C CYS A 108 0.23 12.26 -5.43
N LEU A 109 0.50 12.07 -6.72
CA LEU A 109 1.17 13.05 -7.57
C LEU A 109 0.59 14.47 -7.43
N THR A 110 -0.74 14.57 -7.43
CA THR A 110 -1.42 15.86 -7.32
C THR A 110 -1.24 16.53 -5.96
N GLY A 111 -1.20 15.76 -4.88
CA GLY A 111 -0.99 16.26 -3.52
C GLY A 111 0.49 16.49 -3.21
N ASP A 112 1.34 15.51 -3.52
CA ASP A 112 2.74 15.49 -3.11
C ASP A 112 3.59 16.48 -3.91
N ILE A 113 3.27 16.71 -5.22
CA ILE A 113 4.06 17.58 -6.11
C ILE A 113 3.35 18.87 -6.43
N PHE A 114 2.04 18.84 -6.73
CA PHE A 114 1.29 20.03 -7.11
C PHE A 114 0.56 20.69 -5.94
N HIS A 115 0.70 20.16 -4.73
CA HIS A 115 0.09 20.68 -3.49
C HIS A 115 -1.42 20.92 -3.63
N SER A 116 -2.11 19.97 -4.29
CA SER A 116 -3.55 20.03 -4.53
C SER A 116 -4.33 20.12 -3.22
N LEU A 117 -5.24 21.07 -3.13
CA LEU A 117 -6.11 21.27 -1.97
C LEU A 117 -7.23 20.23 -1.86
N ARG A 118 -7.42 19.37 -2.90
CA ARG A 118 -8.45 18.30 -2.89
C ARG A 118 -8.19 17.17 -1.89
N CYS A 119 -6.96 17.07 -1.36
CA CYS A 119 -6.58 16.04 -0.38
C CYS A 119 -5.59 16.60 0.64
N ASP A 120 -5.26 15.78 1.63
CA ASP A 120 -4.28 16.07 2.68
C ASP A 120 -2.93 15.36 2.46
N CYS A 121 -2.70 14.71 1.30
CA CYS A 121 -1.57 13.80 1.10
C CYS A 121 -0.21 14.52 1.17
N GLY A 122 -0.05 15.62 0.43
CA GLY A 122 1.20 16.40 0.43
C GLY A 122 1.54 16.91 1.84
N ASN A 123 0.59 17.54 2.53
CA ASN A 123 0.80 18.02 3.91
C ASN A 123 1.14 16.86 4.87
N GLN A 124 0.55 15.68 4.70
CA GLN A 124 0.91 14.51 5.50
C GLN A 124 2.34 14.03 5.21
N LEU A 125 2.79 14.11 3.96
CA LEU A 125 4.16 13.75 3.59
C LEU A 125 5.16 14.74 4.19
N ASP A 126 4.92 16.04 4.02
CA ASP A 126 5.77 17.10 4.56
C ASP A 126 5.87 16.99 6.08
N THR A 127 4.73 16.85 6.77
CA THR A 127 4.70 16.65 8.24
C THR A 127 5.51 15.42 8.66
N ALA A 128 5.38 14.30 7.95
CA ALA A 128 6.14 13.09 8.27
C ALA A 128 7.65 13.27 8.06
N ILE A 129 8.05 13.97 7.00
CA ILE A 129 9.45 14.31 6.74
C ILE A 129 10.01 15.17 7.88
N ASP A 130 9.28 16.20 8.28
CA ASP A 130 9.69 17.08 9.37
C ASP A 130 9.75 16.37 10.72
N MET A 131 8.79 15.51 11.03
CA MET A 131 8.80 14.70 12.25
C MET A 131 10.02 13.79 12.33
N ILE A 132 10.34 13.09 11.23
CA ILE A 132 11.51 12.20 11.16
C ILE A 132 12.80 13.03 11.19
N ASN A 133 12.84 14.18 10.53
CA ASN A 133 13.99 15.06 10.56
C ASN A 133 14.26 15.61 11.97
N ASN A 134 13.23 16.04 12.69
CA ASN A 134 13.33 16.55 14.05
C ASN A 134 13.71 15.45 15.06
N ASN A 135 13.26 14.21 14.81
CA ASN A 135 13.67 13.04 15.59
C ASN A 135 15.11 12.58 15.29
N ASN A 136 15.74 13.13 14.26
CA ASN A 136 17.05 12.73 13.72
C ASN A 136 17.18 11.24 13.36
N SER A 137 16.08 10.51 13.34
CA SER A 137 16.07 9.07 13.07
C SER A 137 14.69 8.63 12.59
N GLY A 138 14.63 7.79 11.56
CA GLY A 138 13.39 7.21 11.06
C GLY A 138 13.39 6.92 9.56
N ILE A 139 12.25 6.45 9.08
CA ILE A 139 12.08 5.96 7.70
C ILE A 139 10.78 6.45 7.08
N ILE A 140 10.86 6.91 5.84
CA ILE A 140 9.68 7.11 4.98
C ILE A 140 9.74 6.09 3.86
N VAL A 141 8.77 5.19 3.78
CA VAL A 141 8.57 4.31 2.63
C VAL A 141 7.55 4.97 1.72
N TYR A 142 7.96 5.32 0.51
CA TYR A 142 7.13 5.93 -0.51
C TYR A 142 6.74 4.89 -1.56
N LEU A 143 5.49 4.43 -1.48
CA LEU A 143 4.94 3.41 -2.37
C LEU A 143 4.29 4.05 -3.58
N ARG A 144 4.76 3.68 -4.77
CA ARG A 144 4.19 4.17 -6.02
C ARG A 144 2.89 3.43 -6.36
N GLN A 145 1.86 3.72 -5.57
CA GLN A 145 0.51 3.14 -5.67
C GLN A 145 -0.54 4.26 -5.80
N GLU A 146 -0.41 5.03 -6.88
CA GLU A 146 -1.24 6.21 -7.17
C GLU A 146 -2.73 5.86 -7.18
N GLY A 147 -3.55 6.81 -6.67
CA GLY A 147 -5.00 6.69 -6.72
C GLY A 147 -5.56 5.50 -5.93
N ARG A 148 -4.88 5.05 -4.86
CA ARG A 148 -5.19 3.83 -4.10
C ARG A 148 -5.05 2.55 -4.94
N GLY A 149 -4.07 2.53 -5.84
CA GLY A 149 -3.76 1.38 -6.70
C GLY A 149 -4.44 1.40 -8.07
N ILE A 150 -5.35 2.35 -8.36
CA ILE A 150 -6.00 2.44 -9.69
C ILE A 150 -5.18 3.20 -10.72
N GLY A 151 -4.08 3.80 -10.31
CA GLY A 151 -3.19 4.59 -11.15
C GLY A 151 -3.67 6.01 -11.45
N LEU A 152 -2.75 6.85 -11.94
CA LEU A 152 -3.01 8.28 -12.20
C LEU A 152 -4.16 8.50 -13.19
N LYS A 153 -4.19 7.72 -14.28
CA LYS A 153 -5.22 7.84 -15.32
C LYS A 153 -6.64 7.72 -14.76
N HIS A 154 -6.89 6.70 -13.94
CA HIS A 154 -8.21 6.47 -13.36
C HIS A 154 -8.50 7.40 -12.19
N LYS A 155 -7.49 7.82 -11.43
CA LYS A 155 -7.64 8.86 -10.43
C LYS A 155 -8.17 10.17 -11.02
N ILE A 156 -7.64 10.60 -12.18
CA ILE A 156 -8.13 11.83 -12.85
C ILE A 156 -9.57 11.63 -13.34
N LYS A 157 -9.93 10.45 -13.85
CA LYS A 157 -11.32 10.14 -14.18
C LYS A 157 -12.23 10.16 -12.95
N ALA A 158 -11.76 9.60 -11.81
CA ALA A 158 -12.50 9.65 -10.55
C ALA A 158 -12.72 11.12 -10.08
N TYR A 159 -11.72 11.99 -10.22
CA TYR A 159 -11.87 13.41 -9.94
C TYR A 159 -12.98 14.06 -10.80
N LYS A 160 -13.08 13.69 -12.08
CA LYS A 160 -14.16 14.18 -12.95
C LYS A 160 -15.56 13.71 -12.50
N LEU A 161 -15.65 12.50 -11.96
CA LEU A 161 -16.89 12.00 -11.36
C LEU A 161 -17.22 12.70 -10.04
N GLN A 162 -16.20 13.01 -9.23
CA GLN A 162 -16.37 13.78 -7.98
C GLN A 162 -16.86 15.21 -8.24
N GLU A 163 -16.44 15.86 -9.33
CA GLU A 163 -16.99 17.17 -9.77
C GLU A 163 -18.49 17.10 -10.11
N LYS A 164 -19.01 15.89 -10.38
CA LYS A 164 -20.44 15.63 -10.60
C LYS A 164 -21.19 15.23 -9.33
N GLY A 165 -20.52 15.29 -8.14
CA GLY A 165 -21.13 15.05 -6.83
C GLY A 165 -20.92 13.65 -6.24
N LEU A 166 -20.17 12.74 -6.90
CA LEU A 166 -19.82 11.46 -6.30
C LEU A 166 -18.72 11.65 -5.26
N ASP A 167 -18.71 10.82 -4.21
CA ASP A 167 -17.54 10.74 -3.34
C ASP A 167 -16.47 9.79 -3.92
N THR A 168 -15.29 9.73 -3.26
CA THR A 168 -14.16 8.94 -3.75
C THR A 168 -14.48 7.44 -3.89
N VAL A 169 -15.28 6.87 -2.97
CA VAL A 169 -15.65 5.45 -2.99
C VAL A 169 -16.62 5.16 -4.13
N GLN A 170 -17.62 6.02 -4.29
CA GLN A 170 -18.60 5.93 -5.36
C GLN A 170 -17.93 6.08 -6.73
N ALA A 171 -17.04 7.07 -6.89
CA ALA A 171 -16.30 7.29 -8.12
C ALA A 171 -15.44 6.09 -8.53
N ASN A 172 -14.77 5.42 -7.56
CA ASN A 172 -13.99 4.21 -7.86
C ASN A 172 -14.90 3.06 -8.30
N LYS A 173 -16.02 2.84 -7.61
CA LYS A 173 -16.99 1.80 -7.99
C LYS A 173 -17.58 2.01 -9.36
N GLU A 174 -17.92 3.25 -9.71
CA GLU A 174 -18.43 3.62 -11.05
C GLU A 174 -17.39 3.32 -12.16
N LEU A 175 -16.11 3.40 -11.84
CA LEU A 175 -15.01 3.02 -12.74
C LEU A 175 -14.68 1.52 -12.73
N GLY A 176 -15.43 0.70 -11.97
CA GLY A 176 -15.24 -0.75 -11.88
C GLY A 176 -14.12 -1.18 -10.92
N PHE A 177 -13.71 -0.32 -9.98
CA PHE A 177 -12.64 -0.63 -9.02
C PHE A 177 -13.16 -0.77 -7.60
N GLU A 178 -12.49 -1.62 -6.83
CA GLU A 178 -12.64 -1.64 -5.38
C GLU A 178 -12.20 -0.30 -4.76
N PRO A 179 -12.72 0.07 -3.59
CA PRO A 179 -12.41 1.36 -2.93
C PRO A 179 -10.93 1.57 -2.58
N ASP A 180 -10.19 0.49 -2.36
CA ASP A 180 -8.78 0.52 -1.99
C ASP A 180 -8.07 -0.76 -2.43
N LEU A 181 -7.21 -0.67 -3.44
CA LEU A 181 -6.42 -1.76 -4.02
C LEU A 181 -4.95 -1.72 -3.58
N ARG A 182 -4.59 -0.88 -2.59
CA ARG A 182 -3.20 -0.77 -2.15
C ARG A 182 -2.72 -2.03 -1.46
N ASP A 183 -1.52 -2.46 -1.81
CA ASP A 183 -0.76 -3.48 -1.10
C ASP A 183 0.30 -2.84 -0.20
N TYR A 184 0.16 -3.03 1.09
CA TYR A 184 1.14 -2.54 2.07
C TYR A 184 2.21 -3.59 2.40
N GLY A 185 2.09 -4.80 1.89
CA GLY A 185 3.07 -5.88 2.06
C GLY A 185 4.42 -5.54 1.45
N ILE A 186 4.43 -4.85 0.31
CA ILE A 186 5.66 -4.32 -0.29
C ILE A 186 6.37 -3.36 0.67
N GLY A 187 5.61 -2.46 1.30
CA GLY A 187 6.17 -1.55 2.31
C GLY A 187 6.74 -2.29 3.52
N ALA A 188 6.07 -3.34 3.99
CA ALA A 188 6.58 -4.17 5.07
C ALA A 188 7.88 -4.90 4.69
N GLN A 189 7.99 -5.38 3.46
CA GLN A 189 9.21 -6.06 2.99
C GLN A 189 10.38 -5.11 2.83
N ILE A 190 10.15 -3.88 2.35
CA ILE A 190 11.17 -2.82 2.30
C ILE A 190 11.68 -2.53 3.73
N LEU A 191 10.78 -2.39 4.71
CA LEU A 191 11.18 -2.17 6.10
C LEU A 191 11.99 -3.33 6.69
N LYS A 192 11.63 -4.57 6.38
CA LYS A 192 12.40 -5.75 6.77
C LYS A 192 13.77 -5.81 6.12
N ASP A 193 13.88 -5.48 4.84
CA ASP A 193 15.15 -5.41 4.12
C ASP A 193 16.10 -4.35 4.71
N LEU A 194 15.51 -3.27 5.25
CA LEU A 194 16.22 -2.24 6.01
C LEU A 194 16.56 -2.68 7.45
N GLY A 195 16.20 -3.90 7.87
CA GLY A 195 16.51 -4.45 9.20
C GLY A 195 15.52 -4.09 10.30
N VAL A 196 14.38 -3.47 9.96
CA VAL A 196 13.40 -3.01 10.96
C VAL A 196 12.48 -4.14 11.38
N SER A 197 12.24 -4.26 12.68
CA SER A 197 11.31 -5.24 13.27
C SER A 197 10.22 -4.59 14.12
N LYS A 198 10.53 -3.47 14.79
CA LYS A 198 9.62 -2.75 15.70
C LYS A 198 9.38 -1.33 15.19
N LEU A 199 8.11 -0.91 15.16
CA LEU A 199 7.69 0.33 14.52
C LEU A 199 6.88 1.24 15.44
N THR A 200 7.19 2.52 15.40
CA THR A 200 6.28 3.62 15.75
C THR A 200 5.74 4.18 14.44
N VAL A 201 4.46 3.91 14.12
CA VAL A 201 3.91 4.19 12.79
C VAL A 201 3.19 5.53 12.74
N LEU A 202 3.62 6.39 11.82
CA LEU A 202 2.99 7.68 11.53
C LEU A 202 1.78 7.45 10.60
N THR A 203 0.57 7.27 11.16
CA THR A 203 -0.61 6.96 10.34
C THR A 203 -1.94 7.25 11.05
N ASN A 204 -2.96 7.57 10.24
CA ASN A 204 -4.37 7.64 10.66
C ASN A 204 -5.19 6.45 10.11
N ASN A 205 -4.56 5.54 9.34
CA ASN A 205 -5.23 4.41 8.70
C ASN A 205 -4.98 3.10 9.43
N PRO A 206 -5.95 2.52 10.17
CA PRO A 206 -5.78 1.25 10.87
C PRO A 206 -5.41 0.07 9.96
N LYS A 207 -5.88 0.08 8.70
CA LYS A 207 -5.56 -0.98 7.74
C LYS A 207 -4.07 -1.10 7.46
N LYS A 208 -3.31 0.00 7.56
CA LYS A 208 -1.84 -0.03 7.42
C LYS A 208 -1.20 -0.80 8.57
N LEU A 209 -1.70 -0.62 9.80
CA LEU A 209 -1.18 -1.32 10.97
C LEU A 209 -1.36 -2.83 10.82
N VAL A 210 -2.59 -3.26 10.55
CA VAL A 210 -2.93 -4.68 10.34
C VAL A 210 -2.09 -5.31 9.21
N ALA A 211 -1.87 -4.59 8.12
CA ALA A 211 -1.06 -5.09 7.02
C ALA A 211 0.41 -5.26 7.41
N LEU A 212 1.01 -4.30 8.12
CA LEU A 212 2.39 -4.38 8.58
C LEU A 212 2.59 -5.52 9.59
N GLU A 213 1.69 -5.66 10.57
CA GLU A 213 1.68 -6.79 11.52
C GLU A 213 1.52 -8.14 10.84
N GLY A 214 0.63 -8.22 9.84
CA GLY A 214 0.41 -9.43 9.04
C GLY A 214 1.67 -9.90 8.30
N HIS A 215 2.64 -9.02 8.09
CA HIS A 215 3.96 -9.32 7.56
C HIS A 215 5.05 -9.52 8.64
N GLY A 216 4.67 -9.59 9.92
CA GLY A 216 5.57 -9.91 11.03
C GLY A 216 6.42 -8.74 11.50
N LEU A 217 5.93 -7.51 11.35
CA LEU A 217 6.48 -6.32 11.99
C LEU A 217 5.69 -6.05 13.30
N GLU A 218 6.38 -5.69 14.36
CA GLU A 218 5.77 -5.36 15.64
C GLU A 218 5.46 -3.85 15.69
N ILE A 219 4.20 -3.49 15.91
CA ILE A 219 3.80 -2.10 16.07
C ILE A 219 3.76 -1.75 17.53
N THR A 220 4.72 -0.96 17.98
CA THR A 220 4.83 -0.53 19.40
C THR A 220 3.92 0.64 19.71
N SER A 221 3.73 1.54 18.75
CA SER A 221 2.85 2.70 18.90
C SER A 221 2.41 3.28 17.55
N ARG A 222 1.37 4.09 17.59
CA ARG A 222 0.86 4.88 16.48
C ARG A 222 0.91 6.36 16.84
N ILE A 223 1.47 7.16 15.96
CA ILE A 223 1.40 8.64 16.05
C ILE A 223 0.49 9.13 14.93
N PRO A 224 -0.56 9.88 15.23
CA PRO A 224 -1.44 10.45 14.22
C PRO A 224 -0.74 11.60 13.46
N ILE A 225 -1.07 11.74 12.17
CA ILE A 225 -0.74 12.93 11.37
C ILE A 225 -2.06 13.59 10.98
N ILE A 226 -2.49 14.53 11.79
CA ILE A 226 -3.76 15.24 11.58
C ILE A 226 -3.45 16.55 10.87
N ILE A 227 -4.12 16.76 9.74
CA ILE A 227 -4.03 17.98 8.94
C ILE A 227 -5.37 18.70 9.03
N GLU A 228 -5.33 19.97 9.35
CA GLU A 228 -6.54 20.80 9.40
C GLU A 228 -7.28 20.77 8.06
N PRO A 229 -8.60 20.50 8.09
CA PRO A 229 -9.41 20.52 6.88
C PRO A 229 -9.45 21.91 6.24
N ASN A 230 -9.43 21.96 4.91
CA ASN A 230 -9.79 23.15 4.15
C ASN A 230 -11.15 22.98 3.45
N GLU A 231 -11.67 24.01 2.83
CA GLU A 231 -12.98 23.97 2.16
C GLU A 231 -13.04 22.92 1.05
N GLU A 232 -11.94 22.70 0.33
CA GLU A 232 -11.85 21.78 -0.80
C GLU A 232 -11.74 20.28 -0.39
N ASN A 233 -11.08 19.99 0.74
CA ASN A 233 -10.82 18.60 1.16
C ASN A 233 -11.75 18.09 2.29
N LYS A 234 -12.62 18.93 2.84
CA LYS A 234 -13.52 18.58 3.95
C LYS A 234 -14.36 17.31 3.65
N ASN A 235 -14.94 17.24 2.46
CA ASN A 235 -15.72 16.09 2.02
C ASN A 235 -14.85 14.84 1.84
N TYR A 236 -13.63 14.99 1.32
CA TYR A 236 -12.67 13.92 1.18
C TYR A 236 -12.25 13.35 2.54
N LEU A 237 -11.94 14.19 3.52
CA LEU A 237 -11.59 13.76 4.87
C LEU A 237 -12.76 13.10 5.58
N ASN A 238 -13.97 13.62 5.42
CA ASN A 238 -15.17 12.96 5.93
C ASN A 238 -15.38 11.57 5.32
N THR A 239 -15.16 11.40 4.01
CA THR A 239 -15.21 10.08 3.35
C THR A 239 -14.15 9.13 3.92
N LYS A 240 -12.93 9.62 4.20
CA LYS A 240 -11.88 8.84 4.87
C LYS A 240 -12.33 8.36 6.25
N LYS A 241 -12.94 9.24 7.05
CA LYS A 241 -13.43 8.92 8.40
C LYS A 241 -14.57 7.91 8.35
N VAL A 242 -15.65 8.24 7.63
CA VAL A 242 -16.92 7.49 7.68
C VAL A 242 -16.88 6.20 6.87
N LYS A 243 -16.30 6.23 5.66
CA LYS A 243 -16.34 5.09 4.73
C LYS A 243 -15.08 4.23 4.72
N LEU A 244 -13.95 4.76 5.14
CA LEU A 244 -12.66 4.06 5.09
C LEU A 244 -12.07 3.78 6.47
N GLY A 245 -12.73 4.19 7.56
CA GLY A 245 -12.34 3.90 8.93
C GLY A 245 -11.06 4.60 9.40
N HIS A 246 -10.70 5.74 8.81
CA HIS A 246 -9.57 6.53 9.28
C HIS A 246 -9.86 7.18 10.64
N ILE A 247 -8.88 7.16 11.53
CA ILE A 247 -8.93 7.81 12.84
C ILE A 247 -8.38 9.24 12.65
N LEU A 248 -9.29 10.21 12.55
CA LEU A 248 -8.96 11.62 12.31
C LEU A 248 -9.28 12.53 13.51
N ASP A 249 -9.69 11.94 14.63
CA ASP A 249 -9.90 12.66 15.89
C ASP A 249 -8.58 12.65 16.68
N SER A 250 -8.26 13.80 17.27
CA SER A 250 -7.12 14.02 18.17
C SER A 250 -7.36 13.40 19.54
#